data_3c87388c74f42eb0732141b731a86ca5
#
_entry.id   3c87388c74f42eb0732141b731a86ca5
#
_cell.length_a   1.000
_cell.length_b   1.000
_cell.length_c   1.000
_cell.angle_alpha   90.00
_cell.angle_beta   90.00
_cell.angle_gamma   90.00
#
_symmetry.space_group_name_H-M   'P 1'
#
loop_
_entity.id
_entity.type
_entity.pdbx_description
1 polymer ?
#
loop_
_entity_poly.entity_id
_entity_poly.type
_entity_poly.pdbx_seq_one_letter_code
_entity_poly.pdbx_strand_id
1 'polypeptide(L)'
;MVNRTIDRNAVPVIYSVKTPIQLKSAMFSNMRDLITDGRVNLLVDSQEGLDYMMKNYQYYKIEDEDLKKRLMNPYVQTNRLVDEAISLEQVVTQGYINLKEKAGSRKDRVMSLAYGLWYAKLLEDQYINKQETNSLLDWTFFG
;
A
#
# COMPACT_ATOMS: atom_id res chain seq x y z
N MET A 1 -4.50 -17.04 -15.31
CA MET A 1 -3.02 -16.89 -15.21
C MET A 1 -2.41 -18.26 -15.45
N VAL A 2 -1.54 -18.41 -16.44
CA VAL A 2 -0.83 -19.68 -16.63
C VAL A 2 0.16 -19.82 -15.49
N ASN A 3 0.04 -20.90 -14.72
CA ASN A 3 0.94 -21.18 -13.61
C ASN A 3 2.35 -21.44 -14.19
N ARG A 4 3.26 -20.49 -14.05
CA ARG A 4 4.64 -20.57 -14.57
C ARG A 4 5.62 -21.14 -13.55
N THR A 5 5.12 -21.64 -12.42
CA THR A 5 5.96 -22.25 -11.40
C THR A 5 6.34 -23.66 -11.84
N ILE A 6 7.64 -23.95 -11.85
CA ILE A 6 8.19 -25.30 -12.14
C ILE A 6 7.89 -26.23 -10.96
N ASP A 7 7.87 -25.68 -9.73
CA ASP A 7 7.52 -26.40 -8.51
C ASP A 7 6.02 -26.20 -8.18
N ARG A 8 5.29 -27.32 -8.08
CA ARG A 8 3.86 -27.31 -7.70
C ARG A 8 3.60 -26.82 -6.27
N ASN A 9 4.60 -26.89 -5.40
CA ASN A 9 4.52 -26.44 -4.02
C ASN A 9 4.96 -24.99 -3.82
N ALA A 10 5.42 -24.31 -4.88
CA ALA A 10 5.84 -22.93 -4.79
C ALA A 10 4.65 -22.01 -4.50
N VAL A 11 4.80 -21.16 -3.48
CA VAL A 11 3.81 -20.12 -3.16
C VAL A 11 3.94 -18.99 -4.19
N PRO A 12 2.84 -18.59 -4.88
CA PRO A 12 2.88 -17.48 -5.82
C PRO A 12 3.21 -16.19 -5.09
N VAL A 13 4.35 -15.57 -5.44
CA VAL A 13 4.79 -14.28 -4.87
C VAL A 13 4.52 -13.09 -5.80
N ILE A 14 4.08 -13.36 -7.04
CA ILE A 14 3.75 -12.34 -8.03
C ILE A 14 2.25 -12.36 -8.27
N TYR A 15 1.60 -11.23 -7.95
CA TYR A 15 0.19 -11.01 -8.21
C TYR A 15 0.04 -10.03 -9.39
N SER A 16 -0.49 -10.52 -10.51
CA SER A 16 -0.74 -9.70 -11.70
C SER A 16 -2.15 -9.13 -11.67
N VAL A 17 -2.25 -7.81 -11.66
CA VAL A 17 -3.53 -7.10 -11.66
C VAL A 17 -3.75 -6.41 -12.99
N LYS A 18 -4.84 -6.77 -13.70
CA LYS A 18 -5.35 -5.95 -14.79
C LYS A 18 -6.33 -4.94 -14.18
N THR A 19 -6.10 -3.65 -14.40
CA THR A 19 -6.89 -2.58 -13.79
C THR A 19 -7.77 -1.87 -14.82
N PRO A 20 -8.97 -2.42 -15.14
CA PRO A 20 -9.97 -1.66 -15.87
C PRO A 20 -10.39 -0.43 -15.05
N ILE A 21 -11.05 0.54 -15.69
CA ILE A 21 -11.41 1.81 -15.06
C ILE A 21 -12.24 1.64 -13.78
N GLN A 22 -13.15 0.66 -13.76
CA GLN A 22 -13.98 0.33 -12.61
C GLN A 22 -13.14 -0.12 -11.40
N LEU A 23 -12.22 -1.05 -11.63
CA LEU A 23 -11.33 -1.54 -10.57
C LEU A 23 -10.41 -0.43 -10.08
N LYS A 24 -9.86 0.39 -10.99
CA LYS A 24 -9.02 1.52 -10.62
C LYS A 24 -9.78 2.52 -9.74
N SER A 25 -11.03 2.84 -10.10
CA SER A 25 -11.92 3.69 -9.30
C SER A 25 -12.17 3.10 -7.90
N ALA A 26 -12.46 1.80 -7.81
CA ALA A 26 -12.65 1.11 -6.53
C ALA A 26 -11.38 1.13 -5.66
N MET A 27 -10.21 0.95 -6.26
CA MET A 27 -8.92 1.04 -5.56
C MET A 27 -8.66 2.42 -4.97
N PHE A 28 -8.95 3.49 -5.74
CA PHE A 28 -8.78 4.86 -5.26
C PHE A 28 -9.79 5.21 -4.17
N SER A 29 -11.04 4.77 -4.28
CA SER A 29 -12.02 4.94 -3.21
C SER A 29 -11.57 4.22 -1.94
N ASN A 30 -11.17 2.95 -2.04
CA ASN A 30 -10.65 2.19 -0.91
C ASN A 30 -9.42 2.86 -0.25
N MET A 31 -8.47 3.34 -1.05
CA MET A 31 -7.30 4.06 -0.54
C MET A 31 -7.72 5.33 0.22
N ARG A 32 -8.62 6.15 -0.36
CA ARG A 32 -9.13 7.37 0.28
C ARG A 32 -9.82 7.04 1.60
N ASP A 33 -10.70 6.06 1.60
CA ASP A 33 -11.49 5.69 2.77
C ASP A 33 -10.57 5.18 3.90
N LEU A 34 -9.59 4.32 3.58
CA LEU A 34 -8.60 3.83 4.56
C LEU A 34 -7.72 4.95 5.14
N ILE A 35 -7.33 5.94 4.32
CA ILE A 35 -6.57 7.11 4.80
C ILE A 35 -7.46 7.98 5.69
N THR A 36 -8.70 8.24 5.29
CA THR A 36 -9.66 9.06 6.05
C THR A 36 -9.99 8.43 7.40
N ASP A 37 -10.11 7.11 7.45
CA ASP A 37 -10.38 6.34 8.67
C ASP A 37 -9.14 6.17 9.57
N GLY A 38 -7.99 6.72 9.19
CA GLY A 38 -6.73 6.60 9.93
C GLY A 38 -6.17 5.17 9.98
N ARG A 39 -6.55 4.30 9.05
CA ARG A 39 -6.09 2.92 8.95
C ARG A 39 -4.76 2.76 8.20
N VAL A 40 -4.26 3.84 7.60
CA VAL A 40 -2.97 3.87 6.90
C VAL A 40 -1.99 4.70 7.72
N ASN A 41 -0.99 4.04 8.29
CA ASN A 41 0.08 4.69 9.01
C ASN A 41 1.31 4.80 8.12
N LEU A 42 1.63 6.02 7.70
CA LEU A 42 2.87 6.33 6.99
C LEU A 42 3.97 6.62 8.01
N LEU A 43 5.22 6.49 7.58
CA LEU A 43 6.35 6.96 8.38
C LEU A 43 6.27 8.49 8.54
N VAL A 44 6.89 8.99 9.60
CA VAL A 44 7.09 10.43 9.79
C VAL A 44 7.94 11.02 8.65
N ASP A 45 7.94 12.33 8.52
CA ASP A 45 8.76 12.98 7.50
C ASP A 45 10.27 12.75 7.71
N SER A 46 11.06 13.06 6.70
CA SER A 46 12.49 12.76 6.72
C SER A 46 13.28 13.55 7.76
N GLN A 47 12.81 14.74 8.17
CA GLN A 47 13.47 15.53 9.21
C GLN A 47 13.21 14.91 10.59
N GLU A 48 11.95 14.60 10.91
CA GLU A 48 11.60 13.91 12.15
C GLU A 48 12.24 12.52 12.22
N GLY A 49 12.30 11.81 11.08
CA GLY A 49 12.99 10.54 10.96
C GLY A 49 14.48 10.65 11.28
N LEU A 50 15.14 11.69 10.78
CA LEU A 50 16.54 11.97 11.07
C LEU A 50 16.74 12.25 12.56
N ASP A 51 15.92 13.11 13.15
CA ASP A 51 15.99 13.47 14.57
C ASP A 51 15.80 12.22 15.47
N TYR A 52 14.85 11.35 15.09
CA TYR A 52 14.64 10.08 15.77
C TYR A 52 15.86 9.15 15.69
N MET A 53 16.47 9.04 14.52
CA MET A 53 17.66 8.22 14.30
C MET A 53 18.89 8.78 15.03
N MET A 54 19.05 10.10 15.08
CA MET A 54 20.10 10.78 15.83
C MET A 54 19.99 10.49 17.32
N LYS A 55 18.78 10.61 17.88
CA LYS A 55 18.49 10.46 19.30
C LYS A 55 18.59 8.99 19.78
N ASN A 56 18.06 8.05 19.03
CA ASN A 56 17.85 6.69 19.50
C ASN A 56 18.90 5.69 18.98
N TYR A 57 19.51 5.95 17.84
CA TYR A 57 20.38 5.00 17.13
C TYR A 57 21.80 5.51 16.88
N GLN A 58 22.16 6.66 17.48
CA GLN A 58 23.50 7.24 17.33
C GLN A 58 23.92 7.39 15.85
N TYR A 59 22.99 7.78 15.01
CA TYR A 59 23.15 7.87 13.55
C TYR A 59 24.41 8.66 13.14
N TYR A 60 24.82 9.65 13.92
CA TYR A 60 26.02 10.45 13.71
C TYR A 60 27.32 9.62 13.79
N LYS A 61 27.32 8.45 14.45
CA LYS A 61 28.48 7.58 14.57
C LYS A 61 28.64 6.61 13.40
N ILE A 62 27.67 6.54 12.51
CA ILE A 62 27.75 5.69 11.33
C ILE A 62 28.71 6.35 10.35
N GLU A 63 29.82 5.69 10.01
CA GLU A 63 30.81 6.18 9.04
C GLU A 63 30.42 5.82 7.61
N ASP A 64 29.69 4.72 7.42
CA ASP A 64 29.25 4.25 6.11
C ASP A 64 28.10 5.12 5.57
N GLU A 65 28.40 5.96 4.58
CA GLU A 65 27.42 6.85 3.93
C GLU A 65 26.32 6.08 3.16
N ASP A 66 26.63 4.89 2.64
CA ASP A 66 25.60 4.09 1.96
C ASP A 66 24.63 3.47 2.96
N LEU A 67 25.10 3.08 4.12
CA LEU A 67 24.24 2.64 5.21
C LEU A 67 23.36 3.80 5.70
N LYS A 68 23.90 5.00 5.90
CA LYS A 68 23.12 6.20 6.22
C LYS A 68 21.99 6.45 5.22
N LYS A 69 22.32 6.41 3.92
CA LYS A 69 21.32 6.57 2.85
C LYS A 69 20.24 5.50 2.91
N ARG A 70 20.59 4.23 3.14
CA ARG A 70 19.65 3.12 3.26
C ARG A 70 18.70 3.30 4.45
N LEU A 71 19.21 3.74 5.59
CA LEU A 71 18.41 3.98 6.80
C LEU A 71 17.41 5.14 6.61
N MET A 72 17.83 6.21 5.92
CA MET A 72 16.98 7.37 5.67
C MET A 72 16.03 7.21 4.48
N ASN A 73 16.33 6.31 3.54
CA ASN A 73 15.55 6.16 2.32
C ASN A 73 14.05 5.94 2.55
N PRO A 74 13.57 5.11 3.52
CA PRO A 74 12.14 4.94 3.76
C PRO A 74 11.43 6.27 4.07
N TYR A 75 12.01 7.11 4.91
CA TYR A 75 11.46 8.43 5.25
C TYR A 75 11.41 9.37 4.02
N VAL A 76 12.51 9.40 3.24
CA VAL A 76 12.56 10.17 2.00
C VAL A 76 11.52 9.69 0.98
N GLN A 77 11.28 8.37 0.87
CA GLN A 77 10.25 7.84 -0.02
C GLN A 77 8.84 8.18 0.48
N THR A 78 8.64 8.25 1.79
CA THR A 78 7.37 8.69 2.39
C THR A 78 7.08 10.15 2.03
N ASN A 79 8.06 11.06 2.19
CA ASN A 79 7.88 12.46 1.77
C ASN A 79 7.49 12.55 0.28
N ARG A 80 8.23 11.84 -0.58
CA ARG A 80 7.93 11.81 -2.02
C ARG A 80 6.56 11.23 -2.35
N LEU A 81 6.07 10.25 -1.58
CA LEU A 81 4.72 9.71 -1.72
C LEU A 81 3.67 10.77 -1.37
N VAL A 82 3.87 11.50 -0.27
CA VAL A 82 2.96 12.57 0.18
C VAL A 82 2.93 13.71 -0.85
N ASP A 83 4.10 14.18 -1.31
CA ASP A 83 4.20 15.21 -2.33
C ASP A 83 3.51 14.80 -3.64
N GLU A 84 3.70 13.55 -4.06
CA GLU A 84 3.06 12.98 -5.22
C GLU A 84 1.54 12.94 -5.04
N ALA A 85 1.05 12.50 -3.87
CA ALA A 85 -0.38 12.44 -3.58
C ALA A 85 -1.04 13.83 -3.59
N ILE A 86 -0.41 14.84 -3.00
CA ILE A 86 -0.91 16.23 -2.96
C ILE A 86 -0.92 16.84 -4.38
N SER A 87 -0.01 16.43 -5.24
CA SER A 87 0.07 16.95 -6.63
C SER A 87 -0.98 16.37 -7.56
N LEU A 88 -1.70 15.31 -7.18
CA LEU A 88 -2.70 14.67 -8.03
C LEU A 88 -4.06 15.37 -7.96
N GLU A 89 -4.75 15.36 -9.08
CA GLU A 89 -6.14 15.83 -9.18
C GLU A 89 -7.09 14.66 -9.31
N GLN A 90 -8.13 14.64 -8.49
CA GLN A 90 -9.22 13.69 -8.67
C GLN A 90 -10.11 14.14 -9.83
N VAL A 91 -10.28 13.28 -10.83
CA VAL A 91 -11.15 13.50 -11.96
C VAL A 91 -12.21 12.40 -12.01
N VAL A 92 -13.46 12.78 -12.22
CA VAL A 92 -14.56 11.83 -12.40
C VAL A 92 -14.94 11.77 -13.88
N THR A 93 -14.83 10.58 -14.48
CA THR A 93 -15.19 10.34 -15.87
C THR A 93 -16.18 9.17 -15.93
N GLN A 94 -17.36 9.39 -16.50
CA GLN A 94 -18.43 8.38 -16.58
C GLN A 94 -18.78 7.75 -15.22
N GLY A 95 -18.74 8.54 -14.13
CA GLY A 95 -19.01 8.06 -12.77
C GLY A 95 -17.83 7.35 -12.07
N TYR A 96 -16.71 7.19 -12.75
CA TYR A 96 -15.50 6.54 -12.19
C TYR A 96 -14.46 7.57 -11.75
N ILE A 97 -13.89 7.35 -10.59
CA ILE A 97 -12.78 8.16 -10.05
C ILE A 97 -11.48 7.77 -10.76
N ASN A 98 -10.74 8.76 -11.19
CA ASN A 98 -9.38 8.61 -11.69
C ASN A 98 -8.50 9.71 -11.07
N LEU A 99 -7.19 9.44 -10.98
CA LEU A 99 -6.20 10.41 -10.54
C LEU A 99 -5.40 10.89 -11.73
N LYS A 100 -5.43 12.20 -11.97
CA LYS A 100 -4.71 12.86 -13.05
C LYS A 100 -3.48 13.55 -12.51
N GLU A 101 -2.38 13.37 -13.20
CA GLU A 101 -1.12 14.04 -12.92
C GLU A 101 -1.16 15.49 -13.43
N LYS A 102 -0.65 16.41 -12.63
CA LYS A 102 -0.28 17.74 -13.11
C LYS A 102 0.97 17.65 -13.97
N ALA A 103 1.18 18.62 -14.84
CA ALA A 103 2.37 18.66 -15.71
C ALA A 103 3.66 18.55 -14.87
N GLY A 104 4.50 17.57 -15.22
CA GLY A 104 5.78 17.31 -14.54
C GLY A 104 5.70 16.46 -13.27
N SER A 105 4.50 16.06 -12.80
CA SER A 105 4.34 15.16 -11.66
C SER A 105 4.27 13.69 -12.10
N ARG A 106 4.40 12.78 -11.13
CA ARG A 106 4.27 11.32 -11.29
C ARG A 106 3.20 10.81 -10.31
N LYS A 107 2.74 9.56 -10.53
CA LYS A 107 1.80 8.87 -9.63
C LYS A 107 2.21 7.43 -9.29
N ASP A 108 3.45 7.08 -9.56
CA ASP A 108 3.90 5.69 -9.44
C ASP A 108 3.84 5.18 -8.00
N ARG A 109 4.21 6.03 -7.02
CA ARG A 109 4.17 5.69 -5.59
C ARG A 109 2.73 5.60 -5.09
N VAL A 110 1.90 6.56 -5.46
CA VAL A 110 0.46 6.55 -5.10
C VAL A 110 -0.23 5.34 -5.70
N MET A 111 0.08 4.98 -6.94
CA MET A 111 -0.43 3.77 -7.57
C MET A 111 0.05 2.51 -6.83
N SER A 112 1.32 2.46 -6.44
CA SER A 112 1.86 1.33 -5.66
C SER A 112 1.18 1.20 -4.31
N LEU A 113 0.93 2.31 -3.61
CA LEU A 113 0.14 2.31 -2.38
C LEU A 113 -1.29 1.81 -2.62
N ALA A 114 -1.97 2.31 -3.64
CA ALA A 114 -3.33 1.89 -3.97
C ALA A 114 -3.41 0.38 -4.27
N TYR A 115 -2.44 -0.18 -5.01
CA TYR A 115 -2.35 -1.63 -5.23
C TYR A 115 -2.13 -2.41 -3.94
N GLY A 116 -1.22 -1.96 -3.08
CA GLY A 116 -0.94 -2.60 -1.79
C GLY A 116 -2.16 -2.62 -0.88
N LEU A 117 -2.85 -1.48 -0.74
CA LEU A 117 -4.06 -1.37 0.07
C LEU A 117 -5.23 -2.19 -0.50
N TRP A 118 -5.33 -2.28 -1.83
CA TRP A 118 -6.32 -3.15 -2.46
C TRP A 118 -6.04 -4.63 -2.18
N TYR A 119 -4.79 -5.05 -2.26
CA TYR A 119 -4.41 -6.42 -1.94
C TYR A 119 -4.65 -6.74 -0.47
N ALA A 120 -4.34 -5.82 0.45
CA ALA A 120 -4.64 -5.97 1.87
C ALA A 120 -6.14 -6.15 2.12
N LYS A 121 -6.99 -5.37 1.44
CA LYS A 121 -8.45 -5.55 1.47
C LYS A 121 -8.88 -6.94 1.02
N LEU A 122 -8.34 -7.44 -0.09
CA LEU A 122 -8.67 -8.80 -0.57
C LEU A 122 -8.29 -9.89 0.45
N LEU A 123 -7.18 -9.72 1.15
CA LEU A 123 -6.77 -10.65 2.21
C LEU A 123 -7.71 -10.55 3.43
N GLU A 124 -8.09 -9.35 3.82
CA GLU A 124 -9.06 -9.11 4.91
C GLU A 124 -10.40 -9.78 4.59
N ASP A 125 -10.95 -9.54 3.39
CA ASP A 125 -12.20 -10.15 2.93
C ASP A 125 -12.11 -11.69 2.94
N GLN A 126 -10.99 -12.27 2.52
CA GLN A 126 -10.78 -13.72 2.56
C GLN A 126 -10.71 -14.27 3.99
N TYR A 127 -10.11 -13.52 4.90
CA TYR A 127 -9.99 -13.91 6.30
C TYR A 127 -11.34 -13.88 7.00
N ILE A 128 -12.14 -12.84 6.79
CA ILE A 128 -13.49 -12.70 7.34
C ILE A 128 -14.39 -13.84 6.84
N ASN A 129 -14.40 -14.09 5.52
CA ASN A 129 -15.21 -15.15 4.93
C ASN A 129 -14.84 -16.56 5.47
N LYS A 130 -13.55 -16.81 5.77
CA LYS A 130 -13.12 -18.06 6.41
C LYS A 130 -13.63 -18.18 7.85
N GLN A 131 -13.63 -17.09 8.61
CA GLN A 131 -14.15 -17.09 9.98
C GLN A 131 -15.66 -17.32 10.00
N GLU A 132 -16.41 -16.67 9.13
CA GLU A 132 -17.86 -16.88 9.02
C GLU A 132 -18.21 -18.33 8.66
N THR A 133 -17.47 -18.92 7.71
CA THR A 133 -17.67 -20.32 7.32
C THR A 133 -17.37 -21.29 8.47
N ASN A 134 -16.30 -21.05 9.23
CA ASN A 134 -15.97 -21.88 10.39
C ASN A 134 -17.01 -21.72 11.52
N SER A 135 -17.48 -20.49 11.78
CA SER A 135 -18.52 -20.21 12.76
C SER A 135 -19.84 -20.90 12.40
N LEU A 136 -20.23 -20.92 11.13
CA LEU A 136 -21.44 -21.62 10.67
C LEU A 136 -21.31 -23.15 10.82
N LEU A 137 -20.12 -23.71 10.61
CA LEU A 137 -19.85 -25.14 10.80
C LEU A 137 -19.94 -25.54 12.28
N ASP A 138 -19.43 -24.70 13.19
CA ASP A 138 -19.53 -24.94 14.64
C ASP A 138 -20.98 -24.97 15.14
N TRP A 139 -21.86 -24.15 14.55
CA TRP A 139 -23.30 -24.15 14.89
C TRP A 139 -24.06 -25.39 14.38
N THR A 140 -23.59 -26.02 13.30
CA THR A 140 -24.25 -27.19 12.70
C THR A 140 -23.92 -28.53 13.40
N PHE A 141 -22.89 -28.54 14.26
CA PHE A 141 -22.46 -29.75 14.97
C PHE A 141 -23.04 -29.88 16.40
N PHE A 142 -23.77 -28.89 16.91
CA PHE A 142 -24.37 -28.87 18.24
C PHE A 142 -25.90 -28.79 18.21
N GLY A 143 -26.52 -29.19 17.10
CA GLY A 143 -27.99 -29.31 16.95
C GLY A 143 -28.48 -30.76 17.06
#